data_0e0d9bfb61982a2a97b5d774e7087725
#
_entry.id   0e0d9bfb61982a2a97b5d774e7087725
#
_cell.length_a   1.000
_cell.length_b   1.000
_cell.length_c   1.000
_cell.angle_alpha   90.00
_cell.angle_beta   90.00
_cell.angle_gamma   90.00
#
_symmetry.space_group_name_H-M   'P 1'
#
loop_
_entity.id
_entity.type
_entity.pdbx_description
1 polymer ?
#
loop_
_entity_poly.entity_id
_entity_poly.type
_entity_poly.pdbx_seq_one_letter_code
_entity_poly.pdbx_strand_id
1 'polypeptide(L)'
;MGRRRARRPSASLRARRARLDIRRGTVRDTPTILGLVRGLAEYERLSDQVEATVGRLRRHGFGRRPYFETLICRRDGRPIGFALYFFTYSTFLASPSLYLEDLFVAPEERGTGAGKALLRALAKVAVRRGCGRMEWAVLDWNRPAIGFYRRLGARFRREWILTRLAGAPLRKLARG
;
A
#
# COMPACT_ATOMS: atom_id res chain seq x y z
N MET A 1 27.08 -47.22 -32.94
CA MET A 1 26.67 -46.74 -31.62
C MET A 1 26.94 -45.24 -31.55
N GLY A 2 25.98 -44.37 -31.95
CA GLY A 2 26.12 -42.94 -31.99
C GLY A 2 25.49 -42.29 -30.75
N ARG A 3 26.30 -41.70 -29.88
CA ARG A 3 25.84 -40.96 -28.70
C ARG A 3 25.28 -39.60 -29.16
N ARG A 4 23.95 -39.44 -29.11
CA ARG A 4 23.29 -38.15 -29.26
C ARG A 4 23.66 -37.25 -28.08
N ARG A 5 24.48 -36.22 -28.32
CA ARG A 5 24.70 -35.12 -27.36
C ARG A 5 23.40 -34.33 -27.20
N ALA A 6 22.84 -34.39 -25.99
CA ALA A 6 21.71 -33.53 -25.60
C ALA A 6 22.17 -32.06 -25.70
N ARG A 7 21.50 -31.28 -26.55
CA ARG A 7 21.70 -29.83 -26.64
C ARG A 7 21.25 -29.22 -25.31
N ARG A 8 22.14 -28.58 -24.59
CA ARG A 8 21.83 -27.72 -23.45
C ARG A 8 20.97 -26.57 -23.97
N PRO A 9 19.83 -26.24 -23.34
CA PRO A 9 19.03 -25.08 -23.74
C PRO A 9 19.88 -23.82 -23.56
N SER A 10 19.87 -22.96 -24.60
CA SER A 10 20.60 -21.72 -24.66
C SER A 10 20.21 -20.76 -23.51
N ALA A 11 21.20 -20.09 -22.96
CA ALA A 11 21.08 -19.15 -21.83
C ALA A 11 20.24 -17.88 -22.09
N SER A 12 19.51 -17.81 -23.21
CA SER A 12 18.70 -16.65 -23.62
C SER A 12 17.25 -16.62 -23.04
N LEU A 13 16.86 -17.61 -22.26
CA LEU A 13 15.52 -17.73 -21.62
C LEU A 13 15.54 -17.55 -20.10
N ARG A 14 16.57 -16.91 -19.55
CA ARG A 14 16.36 -16.20 -18.28
C ARG A 14 15.61 -14.92 -18.63
N ALA A 15 14.27 -15.05 -18.79
CA ALA A 15 13.38 -13.91 -18.84
C ALA A 15 13.88 -12.90 -17.79
N ARG A 16 14.32 -11.72 -18.22
CA ARG A 16 14.63 -10.60 -17.34
C ARG A 16 13.45 -10.51 -16.38
N ARG A 17 13.64 -10.90 -15.13
CA ARG A 17 12.62 -10.66 -14.09
C ARG A 17 12.41 -9.16 -14.12
N ALA A 18 11.29 -8.76 -14.70
CA ALA A 18 10.91 -7.36 -14.82
C ALA A 18 11.15 -6.68 -13.47
N ARG A 19 12.04 -5.69 -13.44
CA ARG A 19 12.56 -5.10 -12.21
C ARG A 19 11.47 -4.29 -11.54
N LEU A 20 11.09 -4.70 -10.33
CA LEU A 20 10.25 -3.88 -9.46
C LEU A 20 11.09 -2.71 -8.94
N ASP A 21 10.57 -1.51 -9.11
CA ASP A 21 11.09 -0.27 -8.55
C ASP A 21 10.07 0.31 -7.55
N ILE A 22 10.55 0.61 -6.34
CA ILE A 22 9.74 1.23 -5.29
C ILE A 22 10.36 2.59 -4.97
N ARG A 23 9.59 3.64 -5.20
CA ARG A 23 10.03 4.99 -4.90
C ARG A 23 8.97 5.78 -4.14
N ARG A 24 9.40 6.84 -3.48
CA ARG A 24 8.49 7.82 -2.88
C ARG A 24 7.67 8.51 -3.98
N GLY A 25 6.38 8.70 -3.73
CA GLY A 25 5.51 9.50 -4.57
C GLY A 25 5.87 10.98 -4.48
N THR A 26 5.64 11.70 -5.56
CA THR A 26 5.84 13.15 -5.68
C THR A 26 4.54 13.84 -6.08
N VAL A 27 4.50 15.16 -6.03
CA VAL A 27 3.33 15.94 -6.48
C VAL A 27 2.94 15.64 -7.94
N ARG A 28 3.92 15.27 -8.79
CA ARG A 28 3.68 14.90 -10.19
C ARG A 28 2.95 13.57 -10.33
N ASP A 29 3.00 12.73 -9.32
CA ASP A 29 2.37 11.40 -9.31
C ASP A 29 0.90 11.45 -8.88
N THR A 30 0.37 12.59 -8.49
CA THR A 30 -1.02 12.67 -7.99
C THR A 30 -2.08 12.13 -8.94
N PRO A 31 -2.01 12.31 -10.28
CA PRO A 31 -2.95 11.65 -11.19
C PRO A 31 -2.83 10.12 -11.16
N THR A 32 -1.60 9.60 -11.11
CA THR A 32 -1.32 8.16 -10.99
C THR A 32 -1.85 7.60 -9.67
N ILE A 33 -1.58 8.31 -8.55
CA ILE A 33 -2.08 7.91 -7.22
C ILE A 33 -3.62 7.86 -7.24
N LEU A 34 -4.28 8.87 -7.81
CA LEU A 34 -5.74 8.88 -7.93
C LEU A 34 -6.27 7.68 -8.74
N GLY A 35 -5.60 7.33 -9.83
CA GLY A 35 -5.95 6.14 -10.62
C GLY A 35 -5.85 4.85 -9.81
N LEU A 36 -4.78 4.70 -9.02
CA LEU A 36 -4.57 3.54 -8.17
C LEU A 36 -5.55 3.49 -6.98
N VAL A 37 -5.92 4.64 -6.40
CA VAL A 37 -6.99 4.76 -5.38
C VAL A 37 -8.33 4.30 -5.96
N ARG A 38 -8.66 4.72 -7.17
CA ARG A 38 -9.90 4.27 -7.84
C ARG A 38 -9.89 2.76 -8.11
N GLY A 39 -8.75 2.20 -8.55
CA GLY A 39 -8.60 0.75 -8.71
C GLY A 39 -8.76 -0.02 -7.39
N LEU A 40 -8.30 0.55 -6.27
CA LEU A 40 -8.54 -0.02 -4.94
C LEU A 40 -10.02 0.02 -4.58
N ALA A 41 -10.67 1.17 -4.75
CA ALA A 41 -12.09 1.35 -4.45
C ALA A 41 -12.99 0.44 -5.30
N GLU A 42 -12.65 0.21 -6.57
CA GLU A 42 -13.32 -0.76 -7.42
C GLU A 42 -13.18 -2.18 -6.87
N TYR A 43 -11.97 -2.57 -6.48
CA TYR A 43 -11.73 -3.88 -5.87
C TYR A 43 -12.51 -4.07 -4.56
N GLU A 44 -12.63 -3.03 -3.76
CA GLU A 44 -13.36 -3.04 -2.49
C GLU A 44 -14.86 -2.80 -2.64
N ARG A 45 -15.36 -2.54 -3.86
CA ARG A 45 -16.77 -2.22 -4.16
C ARG A 45 -17.26 -0.94 -3.48
N LEU A 46 -16.38 0.06 -3.39
CA LEU A 46 -16.60 1.36 -2.75
C LEU A 46 -16.36 2.53 -3.71
N SER A 47 -16.51 2.31 -5.01
CA SER A 47 -16.22 3.32 -6.05
C SER A 47 -17.06 4.59 -5.90
N ASP A 48 -18.29 4.47 -5.41
CA ASP A 48 -19.23 5.56 -5.10
C ASP A 48 -18.78 6.43 -3.92
N GLN A 49 -17.88 5.93 -3.08
CA GLN A 49 -17.37 6.65 -1.91
C GLN A 49 -16.09 7.45 -2.20
N VAL A 50 -15.58 7.41 -3.43
CA VAL A 50 -14.33 8.10 -3.78
C VAL A 50 -14.56 9.58 -4.01
N GLU A 51 -14.30 10.39 -3.01
CA GLU A 51 -14.29 11.86 -3.11
C GLU A 51 -12.90 12.44 -3.44
N ALA A 52 -11.88 11.60 -3.58
CA ALA A 52 -10.51 12.01 -3.87
C ALA A 52 -10.44 12.70 -5.24
N THR A 53 -9.72 13.82 -5.29
CA THR A 53 -9.38 14.55 -6.52
C THR A 53 -7.88 14.83 -6.55
N VAL A 54 -7.34 15.08 -7.75
CA VAL A 54 -5.93 15.49 -7.91
C VAL A 54 -5.62 16.71 -7.04
N GLY A 55 -6.52 17.70 -6.99
CA GLY A 55 -6.35 18.90 -6.17
C GLY A 55 -6.32 18.62 -4.67
N ARG A 56 -7.22 17.76 -4.16
CA ARG A 56 -7.22 17.34 -2.73
C ARG A 56 -5.94 16.54 -2.41
N LEU A 57 -5.54 15.59 -3.26
CA LEU A 57 -4.32 14.81 -3.05
C LEU A 57 -3.06 15.68 -3.04
N ARG A 58 -2.96 16.67 -3.96
CA ARG A 58 -1.85 17.64 -3.96
C ARG A 58 -1.77 18.42 -2.66
N ARG A 59 -2.90 18.99 -2.24
CA ARG A 59 -2.97 19.81 -1.02
C ARG A 59 -2.58 19.01 0.22
N HIS A 60 -3.15 17.82 0.36
CA HIS A 60 -3.04 17.03 1.58
C HIS A 60 -1.77 16.16 1.65
N GLY A 61 -1.22 15.71 0.53
CA GLY A 61 -0.05 14.86 0.52
C GLY A 61 1.26 15.58 0.18
N PHE A 62 1.17 16.76 -0.48
CA PHE A 62 2.36 17.45 -1.00
C PHE A 62 2.37 18.95 -0.70
N GLY A 63 1.47 19.41 0.15
CA GLY A 63 1.44 20.78 0.65
C GLY A 63 2.48 21.02 1.75
N ARG A 64 2.44 22.21 2.37
CA ARG A 64 3.38 22.61 3.42
C ARG A 64 3.36 21.68 4.66
N ARG A 65 2.20 21.12 5.01
CA ARG A 65 1.99 20.17 6.11
C ARG A 65 1.26 18.94 5.57
N PRO A 66 1.96 17.97 5.02
CA PRO A 66 1.33 16.78 4.45
C PRO A 66 0.73 15.90 5.54
N TYR A 67 -0.48 15.40 5.30
CA TYR A 67 -1.15 14.43 6.16
C TYR A 67 -0.72 12.99 5.89
N PHE A 68 -0.18 12.71 4.71
CA PHE A 68 0.25 11.37 4.29
C PHE A 68 1.47 11.40 3.39
N GLU A 69 2.11 10.27 3.28
CA GLU A 69 3.17 9.98 2.33
C GLU A 69 2.77 8.79 1.44
N THR A 70 3.40 8.65 0.29
CA THR A 70 3.11 7.53 -0.62
C THR A 70 4.38 6.86 -1.12
N LEU A 71 4.27 5.54 -1.36
CA LEU A 71 5.22 4.77 -2.17
C LEU A 71 4.51 4.29 -3.44
N ILE A 72 5.20 4.35 -4.56
CA ILE A 72 4.72 3.84 -5.85
C ILE A 72 5.60 2.67 -6.27
N CYS A 73 4.94 1.55 -6.57
CA CYS A 73 5.56 0.39 -7.17
C CYS A 73 5.45 0.48 -8.68
N ARG A 74 6.58 0.32 -9.38
CA ARG A 74 6.64 0.33 -10.84
C ARG A 74 7.26 -0.98 -11.32
N ARG A 75 6.81 -1.43 -12.50
CA ARG A 75 7.42 -2.49 -13.27
C ARG A 75 7.78 -1.93 -14.63
N ASP A 76 9.06 -2.00 -15.00
CA ASP A 76 9.57 -1.47 -16.28
C ASP A 76 9.08 -0.05 -16.58
N GLY A 77 9.10 0.80 -15.54
CA GLY A 77 8.66 2.19 -15.63
C GLY A 77 7.15 2.41 -15.44
N ARG A 78 6.29 1.42 -15.60
CA ARG A 78 4.83 1.53 -15.45
C ARG A 78 4.40 1.41 -13.99
N PRO A 79 3.61 2.33 -13.44
CA PRO A 79 3.03 2.18 -12.11
C PRO A 79 2.06 0.99 -12.07
N ILE A 80 2.25 0.10 -11.09
CA ILE A 80 1.46 -1.13 -10.93
C ILE A 80 0.85 -1.26 -9.54
N GLY A 81 1.17 -0.35 -8.63
CA GLY A 81 0.64 -0.38 -7.28
C GLY A 81 1.19 0.77 -6.44
N PHE A 82 0.60 0.97 -5.28
CA PHE A 82 1.01 2.01 -4.34
C PHE A 82 0.75 1.60 -2.90
N ALA A 83 1.36 2.35 -1.98
CA ALA A 83 1.01 2.39 -0.59
C ALA A 83 0.85 3.86 -0.16
N LEU A 84 -0.20 4.17 0.59
CA LEU A 84 -0.42 5.45 1.24
C LEU A 84 -0.35 5.24 2.75
N TYR A 85 0.43 6.05 3.46
CA TYR A 85 0.69 5.89 4.88
C TYR A 85 0.92 7.22 5.58
N PHE A 86 0.75 7.20 6.88
CA PHE A 86 1.05 8.32 7.77
C PHE A 86 1.55 7.81 9.12
N PHE A 87 1.85 8.73 10.04
CA PHE A 87 2.36 8.36 11.34
C PHE A 87 1.33 8.67 12.42
N THR A 88 1.13 7.71 13.30
CA THR A 88 0.38 7.83 14.55
C THR A 88 1.37 7.78 15.73
N TYR A 89 0.88 7.92 16.94
CA TYR A 89 1.68 7.81 18.14
C TYR A 89 1.06 6.82 19.11
N SER A 90 1.87 5.94 19.66
CA SER A 90 1.45 5.01 20.72
C SER A 90 1.91 5.54 22.08
N THR A 91 0.97 5.94 22.91
CA THR A 91 1.28 6.36 24.30
C THR A 91 1.85 5.22 25.14
N PHE A 92 1.40 3.98 24.89
CA PHE A 92 1.90 2.81 25.63
C PHE A 92 3.31 2.41 25.24
N LEU A 93 3.68 2.56 23.96
CA LEU A 93 5.05 2.32 23.51
C LEU A 93 5.95 3.54 23.62
N ALA A 94 5.38 4.71 23.92
CA ALA A 94 6.06 6.01 23.89
C ALA A 94 6.85 6.23 22.59
N SER A 95 6.29 5.82 21.45
CA SER A 95 6.95 5.85 20.14
C SER A 95 5.96 6.08 18.99
N PRO A 96 6.41 6.63 17.85
CA PRO A 96 5.59 6.70 16.65
C PRO A 96 5.23 5.30 16.14
N SER A 97 4.13 5.21 15.42
CA SER A 97 3.71 4.03 14.67
C SER A 97 3.48 4.43 13.21
N LEU A 98 3.81 3.56 12.27
CA LEU A 98 3.45 3.77 10.88
C LEU A 98 2.07 3.16 10.65
N TYR A 99 1.10 3.99 10.23
CA TYR A 99 -0.22 3.52 9.82
C TYR A 99 -0.30 3.46 8.29
N LEU A 100 -0.53 2.28 7.77
CA LEU A 100 -0.76 2.06 6.35
C LEU A 100 -2.26 2.17 6.07
N GLU A 101 -2.67 3.24 5.39
CA GLU A 101 -4.05 3.46 4.98
C GLU A 101 -4.43 2.56 3.82
N ASP A 102 -3.67 2.65 2.72
CA ASP A 102 -3.95 1.92 1.48
C ASP A 102 -2.75 1.10 1.03
N LEU A 103 -3.01 -0.14 0.61
CA LEU A 103 -2.08 -0.99 -0.14
C LEU A 103 -2.81 -1.59 -1.35
N PHE A 104 -2.43 -1.17 -2.52
CA PHE A 104 -3.02 -1.69 -3.75
C PHE A 104 -1.95 -2.14 -4.75
N VAL A 105 -2.22 -3.25 -5.39
CA VAL A 105 -1.50 -3.76 -6.57
C VAL A 105 -2.53 -4.13 -7.60
N ALA A 106 -2.35 -3.65 -8.82
CA ALA A 106 -3.21 -3.94 -9.96
C ALA A 106 -3.46 -5.45 -10.09
N PRO A 107 -4.69 -5.89 -10.35
CA PRO A 107 -5.06 -7.30 -10.34
C PRO A 107 -4.13 -8.19 -11.15
N GLU A 108 -3.76 -7.75 -12.35
CA GLU A 108 -2.87 -8.45 -13.29
C GLU A 108 -1.41 -8.56 -12.79
N GLU A 109 -1.04 -7.76 -11.80
CA GLU A 109 0.30 -7.72 -11.20
C GLU A 109 0.36 -8.40 -9.83
N ARG A 110 -0.74 -9.00 -9.37
CA ARG A 110 -0.79 -9.75 -8.13
C ARG A 110 -0.02 -11.07 -8.24
N GLY A 111 0.45 -11.60 -7.12
CA GLY A 111 1.28 -12.81 -7.12
C GLY A 111 2.73 -12.60 -7.57
N THR A 112 3.09 -11.43 -8.11
CA THR A 112 4.43 -11.13 -8.64
C THR A 112 5.44 -10.65 -7.59
N GLY A 113 5.00 -10.48 -6.34
CA GLY A 113 5.84 -9.98 -5.24
C GLY A 113 5.73 -8.47 -4.99
N ALA A 114 4.99 -7.71 -5.82
CA ALA A 114 4.87 -6.25 -5.70
C ALA A 114 4.33 -5.80 -4.32
N GLY A 115 3.27 -6.44 -3.81
CA GLY A 115 2.73 -6.14 -2.48
C GLY A 115 3.74 -6.39 -1.35
N LYS A 116 4.51 -7.48 -1.42
CA LYS A 116 5.59 -7.77 -0.46
C LYS A 116 6.70 -6.74 -0.55
N ALA A 117 7.04 -6.29 -1.76
CA ALA A 117 8.05 -5.25 -1.97
C ALA A 117 7.62 -3.90 -1.36
N LEU A 118 6.35 -3.50 -1.54
CA LEU A 118 5.78 -2.30 -0.92
C LEU A 118 5.82 -2.39 0.61
N LEU A 119 5.33 -3.49 1.21
CA LEU A 119 5.38 -3.66 2.68
C LEU A 119 6.80 -3.69 3.22
N ARG A 120 7.74 -4.30 2.51
CA ARG A 120 9.15 -4.27 2.89
C ARG A 120 9.72 -2.85 2.86
N ALA A 121 9.35 -2.05 1.87
CA ALA A 121 9.75 -0.65 1.78
C ALA A 121 9.16 0.18 2.92
N LEU A 122 7.89 -0.02 3.27
CA LEU A 122 7.24 0.60 4.43
C LEU A 122 7.92 0.21 5.75
N ALA A 123 8.23 -1.08 5.94
CA ALA A 123 8.95 -1.54 7.13
C ALA A 123 10.32 -0.84 7.27
N LYS A 124 11.04 -0.65 6.16
CA LYS A 124 12.28 0.15 6.17
C LYS A 124 12.02 1.61 6.55
N VAL A 125 10.91 2.21 6.10
CA VAL A 125 10.53 3.57 6.52
C VAL A 125 10.23 3.59 8.02
N ALA A 126 9.43 2.66 8.53
CA ALA A 126 9.07 2.56 9.93
C ALA A 126 10.32 2.44 10.82
N VAL A 127 11.23 1.53 10.50
CA VAL A 127 12.49 1.34 11.26
C VAL A 127 13.34 2.62 11.25
N ARG A 128 13.54 3.25 10.08
CA ARG A 128 14.32 4.51 9.99
C ARG A 128 13.71 5.68 10.75
N ARG A 129 12.37 5.67 10.93
CA ARG A 129 11.63 6.71 11.67
C ARG A 129 11.46 6.36 13.16
N GLY A 130 12.08 5.29 13.65
CA GLY A 130 11.97 4.85 15.04
C GLY A 130 10.57 4.40 15.44
N CYS A 131 9.76 3.93 14.50
CA CYS A 131 8.42 3.43 14.81
C CYS A 131 8.50 2.11 15.58
N GLY A 132 7.73 2.02 16.67
CA GLY A 132 7.62 0.79 17.45
C GLY A 132 6.82 -0.31 16.76
N ARG A 133 5.98 0.05 15.76
CA ARG A 133 5.13 -0.89 15.01
C ARG A 133 4.62 -0.30 13.70
N MET A 134 4.06 -1.18 12.87
CA MET A 134 3.23 -0.84 11.72
C MET A 134 1.82 -1.40 11.95
N GLU A 135 0.80 -0.63 11.60
CA GLU A 135 -0.61 -1.00 11.73
C GLU A 135 -1.38 -0.71 10.45
N TRP A 136 -2.40 -1.51 10.18
CA TRP A 136 -3.36 -1.31 9.09
C TRP A 136 -4.65 -2.06 9.36
N ALA A 137 -5.72 -1.66 8.69
CA ALA A 137 -6.97 -2.41 8.64
C ALA A 137 -7.02 -3.28 7.37
N VAL A 138 -7.86 -4.29 7.38
CA VAL A 138 -8.20 -5.12 6.23
C VAL A 138 -9.66 -5.52 6.34
N LEU A 139 -10.38 -5.47 5.23
CA LEU A 139 -11.77 -5.91 5.17
C LEU A 139 -11.86 -7.41 5.51
N ASP A 140 -12.83 -7.78 6.32
CA ASP A 140 -12.99 -9.14 6.88
C ASP A 140 -13.21 -10.22 5.82
N TRP A 141 -13.83 -9.85 4.70
CA TRP A 141 -14.03 -10.71 3.54
C TRP A 141 -12.79 -10.85 2.65
N ASN A 142 -11.76 -9.97 2.77
CA ASN A 142 -10.57 -9.98 1.90
C ASN A 142 -9.61 -11.12 2.30
N ARG A 143 -10.07 -12.35 2.11
CA ARG A 143 -9.31 -13.58 2.44
C ARG A 143 -7.91 -13.64 1.82
N PRO A 144 -7.70 -13.22 0.54
CA PRO A 144 -6.37 -13.20 -0.05
C PRO A 144 -5.40 -12.29 0.69
N ALA A 145 -5.81 -11.07 1.06
CA ALA A 145 -4.98 -10.12 1.80
C ALA A 145 -4.73 -10.62 3.24
N ILE A 146 -5.77 -11.13 3.92
CA ILE A 146 -5.64 -11.73 5.26
C ILE A 146 -4.59 -12.84 5.26
N GLY A 147 -4.66 -13.78 4.31
CA GLY A 147 -3.69 -14.86 4.16
C GLY A 147 -2.28 -14.34 3.86
N PHE A 148 -2.17 -13.31 3.03
CA PHE A 148 -0.90 -12.66 2.71
C PHE A 148 -0.26 -12.02 3.96
N TYR A 149 -1.00 -11.26 4.75
CA TYR A 149 -0.50 -10.62 5.97
C TYR A 149 -0.10 -11.63 7.04
N ARG A 150 -0.88 -12.73 7.22
CA ARG A 150 -0.51 -13.82 8.13
C ARG A 150 0.84 -14.45 7.78
N ARG A 151 1.12 -14.69 6.49
CA ARG A 151 2.42 -15.22 6.04
C ARG A 151 3.60 -14.27 6.28
N LEU A 152 3.33 -12.99 6.48
CA LEU A 152 4.33 -11.99 6.86
C LEU A 152 4.49 -11.82 8.38
N GLY A 153 3.73 -12.57 9.19
CA GLY A 153 3.80 -12.51 10.65
C GLY A 153 2.89 -11.45 11.28
N ALA A 154 1.97 -10.84 10.52
CA ALA A 154 1.03 -9.88 11.07
C ALA A 154 0.02 -10.57 12.02
N ARG A 155 -0.26 -9.92 13.15
CA ARG A 155 -1.25 -10.35 14.14
C ARG A 155 -2.53 -9.53 14.00
N PHE A 156 -3.69 -10.19 14.04
CA PHE A 156 -5.01 -9.55 13.94
C PHE A 156 -5.53 -9.23 15.34
N ARG A 157 -5.83 -7.96 15.57
CA ARG A 157 -6.30 -7.43 16.86
C ARG A 157 -7.84 -7.37 16.84
N ARG A 158 -8.49 -8.50 17.08
CA ARG A 158 -9.96 -8.63 17.02
C ARG A 158 -10.68 -7.97 18.20
N GLU A 159 -9.98 -7.75 19.28
CA GLU A 159 -10.44 -7.08 20.47
C GLU A 159 -10.62 -5.56 20.31
N TRP A 160 -10.11 -4.98 19.20
CA TRP A 160 -10.28 -3.58 18.88
C TRP A 160 -11.32 -3.39 17.79
N ILE A 161 -12.33 -2.55 18.11
CA ILE A 161 -13.40 -2.22 17.17
C ILE A 161 -13.08 -0.86 16.56
N LEU A 162 -12.97 -0.80 15.22
CA LEU A 162 -12.82 0.47 14.51
C LEU A 162 -14.10 1.30 14.67
N THR A 163 -13.98 2.45 15.33
CA THR A 163 -15.10 3.35 15.58
C THR A 163 -14.96 4.59 14.70
N ARG A 164 -16.06 5.02 14.08
CA ARG A 164 -16.08 6.17 13.16
C ARG A 164 -17.22 7.12 13.50
N LEU A 165 -16.92 8.41 13.62
CA LEU A 165 -17.90 9.48 13.68
C LEU A 165 -17.67 10.40 12.48
N ALA A 166 -18.69 10.57 11.62
CA ALA A 166 -18.55 11.33 10.37
C ALA A 166 -19.81 12.15 10.09
N GLY A 167 -19.72 13.08 9.13
CA GLY A 167 -20.87 13.81 8.61
C GLY A 167 -21.61 14.69 9.66
N ALA A 168 -22.92 14.61 9.70
CA ALA A 168 -23.77 15.39 10.60
C ALA A 168 -23.50 15.10 12.09
N PRO A 169 -23.37 13.84 12.55
CA PRO A 169 -23.03 13.54 13.93
C PRO A 169 -21.71 14.18 14.40
N LEU A 170 -20.66 14.15 13.56
CA LEU A 170 -19.39 14.81 13.87
C LEU A 170 -19.56 16.32 14.04
N ARG A 171 -20.29 16.95 13.12
CA ARG A 171 -20.58 18.41 13.20
C ARG A 171 -21.44 18.77 14.42
N LYS A 172 -22.39 17.90 14.78
CA LYS A 172 -23.22 18.11 15.97
C LYS A 172 -22.36 18.07 17.24
N LEU A 173 -21.52 17.04 17.39
CA LEU A 173 -20.63 16.93 18.56
C LEU A 173 -19.66 18.12 18.68
N ALA A 174 -19.19 18.67 17.55
CA ALA A 174 -18.27 19.83 17.56
C ALA A 174 -18.92 21.16 17.96
N ARG A 175 -20.26 21.24 18.03
CA ARG A 175 -21.00 22.47 18.41
C ARG A 175 -21.42 22.49 19.88
N GLY A 176 -21.21 21.41 20.62
CA GLY A 176 -21.66 21.23 22.02
C GLY A 176 -23.09 20.70 22.01
#